data_87cbc9969a69c80a902532d369070658
#
_entry.id   87cbc9969a69c80a902532d369070658
#
_cell.length_a   1.000
_cell.length_b   1.000
_cell.length_c   1.000
_cell.angle_alpha   90.00
_cell.angle_beta   90.00
_cell.angle_gamma   90.00
#
_symmetry.space_group_name_H-M   'P 1'
#
loop_
_entity.id
_entity.type
_entity.pdbx_description
1 polymer ?
#
loop_
_entity_poly.entity_id
_entity_poly.type
_entity_poly.pdbx_seq_one_letter_code
_entity_poly.pdbx_strand_id
1 'polypeptide(L)'
;LGIVWRRAAPTLHIRDPHKERKMAAINEALGRCSADHPVFYEDEVDIHLNPKLGADWMMRGKQKKVATPGQNRKHYLAGALHAGTGNVTYVASDSKDTDLFLSLLQTLKRTYRRAKSITLILDNYIIHKSKKAQRWLARNPKFIVLFQPVYSPWVNQIERLWHALHETITRNHQCRTLGELLRRVFYFLDHAAPFPGNGHGLMQLERN
;
A
#
# COMPACT_ATOMS: atom_id res chain seq x y z
N LEU A 1 7.88 -34.59 -23.17
CA LEU A 1 6.67 -33.83 -23.05
C LEU A 1 6.93 -32.68 -22.08
N GLY A 2 6.95 -31.39 -22.59
CA GLY A 2 7.23 -30.19 -21.80
C GLY A 2 6.01 -29.71 -20.97
N ILE A 3 5.28 -30.62 -20.33
CA ILE A 3 4.10 -30.33 -19.51
C ILE A 3 4.54 -30.16 -18.06
N VAL A 4 4.16 -29.02 -17.46
CA VAL A 4 4.43 -28.73 -16.03
C VAL A 4 3.13 -28.36 -15.33
N TRP A 5 3.02 -28.80 -14.08
CA TRP A 5 1.92 -28.39 -13.21
C TRP A 5 2.14 -26.95 -12.76
N ARG A 6 1.24 -26.04 -13.16
CA ARG A 6 1.26 -24.64 -12.74
C ARG A 6 -0.15 -24.17 -12.42
N ARG A 7 -0.25 -23.21 -11.49
CA ARG A 7 -1.51 -22.52 -11.22
C ARG A 7 -1.94 -21.75 -12.48
N ALA A 8 -3.20 -21.89 -12.87
CA ALA A 8 -3.78 -21.12 -13.96
C ALA A 8 -3.75 -19.63 -13.63
N ALA A 9 -3.39 -18.81 -14.60
CA ALA A 9 -3.47 -17.35 -14.49
C ALA A 9 -4.83 -16.87 -15.00
N PRO A 10 -5.52 -15.97 -14.31
CA PRO A 10 -6.76 -15.40 -14.80
C PRO A 10 -6.50 -14.51 -16.01
N THR A 11 -7.32 -14.66 -17.06
CA THR A 11 -7.34 -13.73 -18.18
C THR A 11 -8.51 -12.76 -17.99
N LEU A 12 -8.21 -11.47 -17.87
CA LEU A 12 -9.22 -10.44 -17.70
C LEU A 12 -9.80 -10.07 -19.08
N HIS A 13 -11.11 -10.23 -19.24
CA HIS A 13 -11.82 -9.82 -20.44
C HIS A 13 -12.09 -8.31 -20.48
N ILE A 14 -12.16 -7.66 -19.31
CA ILE A 14 -12.42 -6.22 -19.22
C ILE A 14 -11.08 -5.48 -19.34
N ARG A 15 -10.96 -4.66 -20.39
CA ARG A 15 -9.80 -3.79 -20.63
C ARG A 15 -10.19 -2.34 -20.34
N ASP A 16 -9.30 -1.59 -19.70
CA ASP A 16 -9.47 -0.14 -19.59
C ASP A 16 -9.27 0.50 -20.98
N PRO A 17 -10.27 1.15 -21.56
CA PRO A 17 -10.13 1.78 -22.89
C PRO A 17 -9.09 2.91 -22.92
N HIS A 18 -8.74 3.45 -21.73
CA HIS A 18 -7.78 4.53 -21.60
C HIS A 18 -6.44 4.07 -20.99
N LYS A 19 -6.15 2.77 -21.00
CA LYS A 19 -4.94 2.19 -20.37
C LYS A 19 -3.66 2.87 -20.82
N GLU A 20 -3.46 3.00 -22.13
CA GLU A 20 -2.24 3.59 -22.70
C GLU A 20 -2.07 5.05 -22.28
N ARG A 21 -3.13 5.85 -22.37
CA ARG A 21 -3.13 7.24 -21.93
C ARG A 21 -2.81 7.38 -20.44
N LYS A 22 -3.41 6.55 -19.58
CA LYS A 22 -3.15 6.56 -18.13
C LYS A 22 -1.71 6.16 -17.84
N MET A 23 -1.21 5.11 -18.50
CA MET A 23 0.18 4.69 -18.33
C MET A 23 1.18 5.73 -18.81
N ALA A 24 0.91 6.40 -19.93
CA ALA A 24 1.74 7.50 -20.41
C ALA A 24 1.84 8.64 -19.38
N ALA A 25 0.70 9.07 -18.81
CA ALA A 25 0.66 10.11 -17.79
C ALA A 25 1.40 9.70 -16.50
N ILE A 26 1.27 8.43 -16.07
CA ILE A 26 1.99 7.91 -14.90
C ILE A 26 3.50 7.88 -15.18
N ASN A 27 3.93 7.37 -16.34
CA ASN A 27 5.34 7.32 -16.70
C ASN A 27 5.96 8.71 -16.83
N GLU A 28 5.23 9.68 -17.39
CA GLU A 28 5.66 11.07 -17.44
C GLU A 28 5.85 11.66 -16.04
N ALA A 29 4.90 11.44 -15.13
CA ALA A 29 5.01 11.90 -13.76
C ALA A 29 6.20 11.27 -13.03
N LEU A 30 6.42 9.97 -13.20
CA LEU A 30 7.56 9.25 -12.62
C LEU A 30 8.90 9.78 -13.16
N GLY A 31 8.99 10.06 -14.46
CA GLY A 31 10.19 10.63 -15.08
C GLY A 31 10.53 12.06 -14.61
N ARG A 32 9.52 12.80 -14.09
CA ARG A 32 9.68 14.14 -13.51
C ARG A 32 9.83 14.16 -12.00
N CYS A 33 9.84 12.98 -11.35
CA CYS A 33 9.91 12.88 -9.90
C CYS A 33 11.16 13.57 -9.35
N SER A 34 10.96 14.55 -8.47
CA SER A 34 12.02 15.36 -7.88
C SER A 34 11.57 15.94 -6.53
N ALA A 35 12.47 16.66 -5.83
CA ALA A 35 12.13 17.34 -4.58
C ALA A 35 11.02 18.43 -4.78
N ASP A 36 10.99 19.09 -5.94
CA ASP A 36 9.97 20.06 -6.29
C ASP A 36 8.66 19.42 -6.77
N HIS A 37 8.74 18.21 -7.33
CA HIS A 37 7.64 17.46 -7.93
C HIS A 37 7.62 16.03 -7.45
N PRO A 38 7.43 15.76 -6.13
CA PRO A 38 7.37 14.41 -5.60
C PRO A 38 6.17 13.65 -6.16
N VAL A 39 6.39 12.35 -6.40
CA VAL A 39 5.39 11.41 -6.90
C VAL A 39 5.25 10.28 -5.90
N PHE A 40 4.02 9.90 -5.59
CA PHE A 40 3.71 8.86 -4.62
C PHE A 40 2.79 7.80 -5.22
N TYR A 41 3.04 6.56 -4.85
CA TYR A 41 2.05 5.49 -4.93
C TYR A 41 1.23 5.51 -3.65
N GLU A 42 -0.09 5.56 -3.78
CA GLU A 42 -1.01 5.64 -2.65
C GLU A 42 -1.97 4.45 -2.64
N ASP A 43 -2.28 3.95 -1.43
CA ASP A 43 -3.25 2.90 -1.21
C ASP A 43 -3.58 2.74 0.28
N GLU A 44 -4.68 2.05 0.60
CA GLU A 44 -5.07 1.72 1.96
C GLU A 44 -4.90 0.23 2.25
N VAL A 45 -4.51 -0.05 3.50
CA VAL A 45 -4.40 -1.41 4.00
C VAL A 45 -5.24 -1.63 5.26
N ASP A 46 -5.89 -2.77 5.33
CA ASP A 46 -6.67 -3.21 6.48
C ASP A 46 -5.80 -4.07 7.41
N ILE A 47 -5.69 -3.67 8.67
CA ILE A 47 -5.03 -4.44 9.73
C ILE A 47 -6.09 -5.14 10.57
N HIS A 48 -6.07 -6.45 10.54
CA HIS A 48 -7.01 -7.31 11.28
C HIS A 48 -6.34 -7.89 12.52
N LEU A 49 -7.03 -7.85 13.65
CA LEU A 49 -6.56 -8.53 14.87
C LEU A 49 -6.50 -10.05 14.70
N ASN A 50 -7.40 -10.62 13.92
CA ASN A 50 -7.29 -12.03 13.54
C ASN A 50 -6.15 -12.19 12.54
N PRO A 51 -5.16 -13.07 12.81
CA PRO A 51 -4.00 -13.24 11.94
C PRO A 51 -4.40 -13.79 10.56
N LYS A 52 -3.72 -13.33 9.53
CA LYS A 52 -3.74 -14.03 8.24
C LYS A 52 -2.98 -15.35 8.41
N LEU A 53 -3.67 -16.48 8.21
CA LEU A 53 -3.02 -17.78 8.27
C LEU A 53 -2.25 -18.02 6.96
N GLY A 54 -0.99 -18.42 7.07
CA GLY A 54 -0.14 -18.73 5.95
C GLY A 54 0.80 -19.89 6.26
N ALA A 55 1.52 -20.35 5.25
CA ALA A 55 2.54 -21.38 5.41
C ALA A 55 3.63 -20.93 6.41
N ASP A 56 4.16 -21.88 7.17
CA ASP A 56 5.23 -21.64 8.14
C ASP A 56 6.08 -22.91 8.26
N TRP A 57 7.30 -22.76 8.75
CA TRP A 57 8.18 -23.87 9.03
C TRP A 57 7.71 -24.64 10.26
N MET A 58 7.54 -25.94 10.14
CA MET A 58 7.12 -26.81 11.24
C MET A 58 7.71 -28.19 11.11
N MET A 59 7.83 -28.90 12.22
CA MET A 59 8.31 -30.27 12.21
C MET A 59 7.33 -31.18 11.48
N ARG A 60 7.86 -32.13 10.72
CA ARG A 60 7.03 -33.13 10.02
C ARG A 60 6.07 -33.81 11.00
N GLY A 61 4.80 -33.87 10.65
CA GLY A 61 3.75 -34.47 11.48
C GLY A 61 3.23 -33.59 12.62
N LYS A 62 3.77 -32.35 12.80
CA LYS A 62 3.28 -31.38 13.79
C LYS A 62 2.74 -30.14 13.08
N GLN A 63 1.48 -29.80 13.31
CA GLN A 63 0.88 -28.60 12.75
C GLN A 63 0.98 -27.45 13.76
N LYS A 64 1.54 -26.31 13.33
CA LYS A 64 1.56 -25.06 14.10
C LYS A 64 0.14 -24.55 14.26
N LYS A 65 -0.25 -24.29 15.50
CA LYS A 65 -1.54 -23.66 15.82
C LYS A 65 -1.30 -22.18 16.11
N VAL A 66 -2.08 -21.33 15.47
CA VAL A 66 -2.04 -19.86 15.68
C VAL A 66 -3.29 -19.49 16.45
N ALA A 67 -3.10 -18.93 17.65
CA ALA A 67 -4.22 -18.46 18.46
C ALA A 67 -4.93 -17.31 17.74
N THR A 68 -6.23 -17.48 17.54
CA THR A 68 -7.08 -16.47 16.92
C THR A 68 -7.97 -15.85 17.99
N PRO A 69 -7.89 -14.53 18.25
CA PRO A 69 -8.66 -13.89 19.32
C PRO A 69 -10.19 -13.99 19.19
N GLY A 70 -10.69 -14.37 18.01
CA GLY A 70 -12.13 -14.55 17.76
C GLY A 70 -12.91 -13.24 17.61
N GLN A 71 -12.28 -12.10 17.85
CA GLN A 71 -12.85 -10.78 17.64
C GLN A 71 -12.25 -10.16 16.39
N ASN A 72 -13.05 -9.94 15.37
CA ASN A 72 -12.59 -9.33 14.12
C ASN A 72 -12.47 -7.81 14.24
N ARG A 73 -11.62 -7.34 15.16
CA ARG A 73 -11.28 -5.91 15.26
C ARG A 73 -10.35 -5.53 14.13
N LYS A 74 -10.65 -4.40 13.52
CA LYS A 74 -9.91 -3.85 12.38
C LYS A 74 -9.39 -2.46 12.68
N HIS A 75 -8.33 -2.10 12.00
CA HIS A 75 -7.83 -0.74 11.91
C HIS A 75 -7.33 -0.52 10.48
N TYR A 76 -7.34 0.71 10.02
CA TYR A 76 -7.07 1.04 8.63
C TYR A 76 -5.90 2.00 8.55
N LEU A 77 -5.03 1.80 7.56
CA LEU A 77 -3.99 2.77 7.25
C LEU A 77 -4.14 3.22 5.81
N ALA A 78 -3.90 4.50 5.58
CA ALA A 78 -3.63 5.03 4.25
C ALA A 78 -2.16 5.38 4.18
N GLY A 79 -1.49 4.94 3.12
CA GLY A 79 -0.06 5.12 2.93
C GLY A 79 0.29 5.74 1.59
N ALA A 80 1.40 6.44 1.56
CA ALA A 80 2.00 7.01 0.37
C ALA A 80 3.49 6.65 0.31
N LEU A 81 3.87 5.89 -0.71
CA LEU A 81 5.25 5.51 -1.00
C LEU A 81 5.84 6.47 -2.03
N HIS A 82 6.87 7.21 -1.65
CA HIS A 82 7.54 8.14 -2.55
C HIS A 82 8.33 7.39 -3.64
N ALA A 83 7.96 7.59 -4.89
CA ALA A 83 8.50 6.81 -6.01
C ALA A 83 10.02 6.95 -6.20
N GLY A 84 10.58 8.13 -5.93
CA GLY A 84 12.02 8.39 -6.12
C GLY A 84 12.89 8.03 -4.92
N THR A 85 12.37 8.16 -3.67
CA THR A 85 13.19 7.97 -2.46
C THR A 85 12.83 6.71 -1.68
N GLY A 86 11.69 6.08 -1.94
CA GLY A 86 11.19 4.96 -1.14
C GLY A 86 10.71 5.35 0.27
N ASN A 87 10.61 6.62 0.58
CA ASN A 87 10.09 7.07 1.87
C ASN A 87 8.60 6.77 1.97
N VAL A 88 8.18 6.32 3.14
CA VAL A 88 6.79 5.99 3.44
C VAL A 88 6.19 7.07 4.33
N THR A 89 5.05 7.60 3.93
CA THR A 89 4.20 8.46 4.76
C THR A 89 2.88 7.75 4.97
N TYR A 90 2.41 7.63 6.21
CA TYR A 90 1.16 6.95 6.49
C TYR A 90 0.36 7.66 7.58
N VAL A 91 -0.93 7.37 7.62
CA VAL A 91 -1.88 7.75 8.65
C VAL A 91 -2.76 6.55 8.99
N ALA A 92 -3.36 6.56 10.17
CA ALA A 92 -4.15 5.45 10.68
C ALA A 92 -5.50 5.94 11.21
N SER A 93 -6.55 5.11 11.07
CA SER A 93 -7.92 5.41 11.54
C SER A 93 -8.69 4.12 11.85
N ASP A 94 -9.74 4.24 12.64
CA ASP A 94 -10.70 3.17 12.88
C ASP A 94 -11.69 2.98 11.72
N SER A 95 -11.69 3.90 10.73
CA SER A 95 -12.57 3.87 9.56
C SER A 95 -11.77 3.97 8.26
N LYS A 96 -12.15 3.19 7.24
CA LYS A 96 -11.67 3.33 5.87
C LYS A 96 -12.65 4.22 5.10
N ASP A 97 -12.43 5.50 5.17
CA ASP A 97 -13.31 6.51 4.60
C ASP A 97 -12.55 7.68 3.96
N THR A 98 -13.29 8.65 3.45
CA THR A 98 -12.71 9.86 2.86
C THR A 98 -11.87 10.67 3.86
N ASP A 99 -12.16 10.60 5.17
CA ASP A 99 -11.41 11.34 6.18
C ASP A 99 -10.01 10.77 6.39
N LEU A 100 -9.87 9.44 6.33
CA LEU A 100 -8.58 8.78 6.34
C LEU A 100 -7.72 9.26 5.14
N PHE A 101 -8.29 9.24 3.93
CA PHE A 101 -7.61 9.74 2.73
C PHE A 101 -7.22 11.22 2.86
N LEU A 102 -8.13 12.08 3.31
CA LEU A 102 -7.84 13.51 3.50
C LEU A 102 -6.78 13.76 4.56
N SER A 103 -6.71 12.94 5.61
CA SER A 103 -5.67 13.01 6.64
C SER A 103 -4.29 12.71 6.05
N LEU A 104 -4.20 11.73 5.14
CA LEU A 104 -2.98 11.45 4.40
C LEU A 104 -2.57 12.64 3.52
N LEU A 105 -3.51 13.22 2.75
CA LEU A 105 -3.24 14.38 1.90
C LEU A 105 -2.75 15.58 2.74
N GLN A 106 -3.35 15.84 3.90
CA GLN A 106 -2.92 16.90 4.81
C GLN A 106 -1.51 16.65 5.36
N THR A 107 -1.19 15.40 5.68
CA THR A 107 0.15 15.01 6.14
C THR A 107 1.18 15.22 5.04
N LEU A 108 0.91 14.77 3.81
CA LEU A 108 1.76 15.03 2.65
C LEU A 108 1.94 16.53 2.39
N LYS A 109 0.86 17.33 2.49
CA LYS A 109 0.91 18.78 2.33
C LYS A 109 1.87 19.44 3.33
N ARG A 110 1.87 18.97 4.60
CA ARG A 110 2.75 19.50 5.66
C ARG A 110 4.20 19.05 5.46
N THR A 111 4.41 17.79 5.13
CA THR A 111 5.75 17.22 4.93
C THR A 111 6.43 17.82 3.70
N TYR A 112 5.70 17.91 2.59
CA TYR A 112 6.22 18.42 1.31
C TYR A 112 5.74 19.85 1.02
N ARG A 113 5.77 20.71 2.04
CA ARG A 113 5.27 22.10 1.93
C ARG A 113 5.95 22.94 0.85
N ARG A 114 7.25 22.68 0.58
CA ARG A 114 8.05 23.38 -0.42
C ARG A 114 7.84 22.87 -1.85
N ALA A 115 7.26 21.69 -2.02
CA ALA A 115 7.01 21.12 -3.33
C ALA A 115 6.05 22.01 -4.15
N LYS A 116 6.36 22.16 -5.44
CA LYS A 116 5.53 22.90 -6.40
C LYS A 116 4.29 22.10 -6.80
N SER A 117 4.45 20.77 -6.96
CA SER A 117 3.33 19.86 -7.13
C SER A 117 3.55 18.58 -6.32
N ILE A 118 2.47 17.87 -5.99
CA ILE A 118 2.48 16.55 -5.35
C ILE A 118 1.60 15.66 -6.20
N THR A 119 2.18 14.65 -6.84
CA THR A 119 1.42 13.72 -7.68
C THR A 119 1.14 12.44 -6.92
N LEU A 120 -0.10 11.98 -6.95
CA LEU A 120 -0.56 10.73 -6.36
C LEU A 120 -1.01 9.78 -7.46
N ILE A 121 -0.44 8.58 -7.49
CA ILE A 121 -0.85 7.46 -8.32
C ILE A 121 -1.67 6.55 -7.42
N LEU A 122 -2.97 6.43 -7.68
CA LEU A 122 -3.90 5.71 -6.84
C LEU A 122 -4.91 4.89 -7.66
N ASP A 123 -5.59 3.98 -7.00
CA ASP A 123 -6.60 3.16 -7.62
C ASP A 123 -7.92 3.91 -7.86
N ASN A 124 -8.91 3.22 -8.42
CA ASN A 124 -10.21 3.80 -8.72
C ASN A 124 -11.21 3.69 -7.56
N TYR A 125 -10.75 3.52 -6.32
CA TYR A 125 -11.64 3.34 -5.19
C TYR A 125 -12.53 4.58 -4.94
N ILE A 126 -13.75 4.34 -4.47
CA ILE A 126 -14.81 5.36 -4.40
C ILE A 126 -14.49 6.54 -3.48
N ILE A 127 -13.69 6.32 -2.42
CA ILE A 127 -13.35 7.37 -1.45
C ILE A 127 -12.56 8.51 -2.10
N HIS A 128 -11.70 8.18 -3.09
CA HIS A 128 -10.89 9.16 -3.82
C HIS A 128 -11.74 10.07 -4.71
N LYS A 129 -12.93 9.58 -5.13
CA LYS A 129 -13.89 10.28 -6.01
C LYS A 129 -15.02 10.97 -5.24
N SER A 130 -14.99 10.93 -3.91
CA SER A 130 -16.04 11.53 -3.09
C SER A 130 -16.11 13.05 -3.30
N LYS A 131 -17.32 13.64 -3.15
CA LYS A 131 -17.50 15.10 -3.23
C LYS A 131 -16.62 15.85 -2.22
N LYS A 132 -16.30 15.24 -1.07
CA LYS A 132 -15.46 15.83 -0.02
C LYS A 132 -14.00 15.86 -0.48
N ALA A 133 -13.48 14.76 -1.05
CA ALA A 133 -12.15 14.69 -1.61
C ALA A 133 -11.98 15.67 -2.80
N GLN A 134 -12.93 15.69 -3.72
CA GLN A 134 -12.90 16.61 -4.86
C GLN A 134 -12.87 18.09 -4.44
N ARG A 135 -13.72 18.47 -3.44
CA ARG A 135 -13.70 19.85 -2.90
C ARG A 135 -12.37 20.21 -2.24
N TRP A 136 -11.75 19.26 -1.54
CA TRP A 136 -10.46 19.48 -0.93
C TRP A 136 -9.36 19.63 -1.99
N LEU A 137 -9.31 18.76 -3.01
CA LEU A 137 -8.36 18.83 -4.12
C LEU A 137 -8.51 20.13 -4.91
N ALA A 138 -9.73 20.58 -5.19
CA ALA A 138 -9.98 21.87 -5.86
C ALA A 138 -9.40 23.08 -5.10
N ARG A 139 -9.36 23.02 -3.77
CA ARG A 139 -8.74 24.05 -2.91
C ARG A 139 -7.23 23.88 -2.73
N ASN A 140 -6.66 22.79 -3.24
CA ASN A 140 -5.25 22.45 -3.13
C ASN A 140 -4.67 22.06 -4.51
N PRO A 141 -4.58 23.01 -5.46
CA PRO A 141 -4.24 22.72 -6.87
C PRO A 141 -2.84 22.15 -7.08
N LYS A 142 -1.98 22.19 -6.06
CA LYS A 142 -0.67 21.54 -6.13
C LYS A 142 -0.76 20.00 -6.10
N PHE A 143 -1.91 19.42 -5.71
CA PHE A 143 -2.13 17.99 -5.74
C PHE A 143 -2.66 17.56 -7.10
N ILE A 144 -1.94 16.64 -7.73
CA ILE A 144 -2.28 16.04 -9.02
C ILE A 144 -2.62 14.57 -8.75
N VAL A 145 -3.81 14.15 -9.17
CA VAL A 145 -4.28 12.77 -8.99
C VAL A 145 -4.27 12.05 -10.33
N LEU A 146 -3.55 10.94 -10.39
CA LEU A 146 -3.47 10.04 -11.54
C LEU A 146 -4.08 8.68 -11.16
N PHE A 147 -5.21 8.36 -11.77
CA PHE A 147 -5.85 7.05 -11.56
C PHE A 147 -5.17 5.98 -12.39
N GLN A 148 -4.87 4.84 -11.76
CA GLN A 148 -4.37 3.66 -12.44
C GLN A 148 -5.36 3.12 -13.47
N PRO A 149 -4.89 2.38 -14.49
CA PRO A 149 -5.78 1.58 -15.31
C PRO A 149 -6.55 0.57 -14.45
N VAL A 150 -7.79 0.29 -14.85
CA VAL A 150 -8.62 -0.69 -14.16
C VAL A 150 -7.93 -2.07 -14.19
N TYR A 151 -8.00 -2.81 -13.09
CA TYR A 151 -7.38 -4.13 -12.92
C TYR A 151 -5.86 -4.17 -13.16
N SER A 152 -5.13 -3.13 -12.75
CA SER A 152 -3.67 -3.05 -12.92
C SER A 152 -2.93 -2.86 -11.58
N PRO A 153 -3.09 -3.74 -10.58
CA PRO A 153 -2.48 -3.57 -9.26
C PRO A 153 -0.94 -3.55 -9.33
N TRP A 154 -0.34 -4.21 -10.33
CA TRP A 154 1.12 -4.19 -10.53
C TRP A 154 1.70 -2.80 -10.82
N VAL A 155 0.87 -1.82 -11.17
CA VAL A 155 1.29 -0.42 -11.36
C VAL A 155 1.54 0.25 -10.01
N ASN A 156 0.85 -0.19 -8.94
CA ASN A 156 0.96 0.41 -7.62
C ASN A 156 2.05 -0.27 -6.78
N GLN A 157 3.24 0.35 -6.72
CA GLN A 157 4.38 -0.24 -6.00
C GLN A 157 4.18 -0.31 -4.48
N ILE A 158 3.25 0.45 -3.89
CA ILE A 158 2.95 0.37 -2.46
C ILE A 158 2.33 -0.98 -2.07
N GLU A 159 1.69 -1.69 -3.01
CA GLU A 159 1.20 -3.06 -2.80
C GLU A 159 2.32 -4.02 -2.34
N ARG A 160 3.55 -3.80 -2.81
CA ARG A 160 4.72 -4.58 -2.37
C ARG A 160 5.08 -4.29 -0.92
N LEU A 161 4.91 -3.05 -0.46
CA LEU A 161 5.08 -2.67 0.94
C LEU A 161 4.03 -3.35 1.81
N TRP A 162 2.76 -3.34 1.37
CA TRP A 162 1.69 -4.04 2.08
C TRP A 162 1.89 -5.54 2.12
N HIS A 163 2.37 -6.12 1.02
CA HIS A 163 2.73 -7.54 1.00
C HIS A 163 3.83 -7.83 2.02
N ALA A 164 4.93 -7.07 2.04
CA ALA A 164 6.01 -7.24 3.01
C ALA A 164 5.53 -7.07 4.46
N LEU A 165 4.67 -6.07 4.73
CA LEU A 165 4.03 -5.88 6.03
C LEU A 165 3.23 -7.12 6.45
N HIS A 166 2.41 -7.66 5.55
CA HIS A 166 1.61 -8.83 5.82
C HIS A 166 2.47 -10.07 6.08
N GLU A 167 3.48 -10.31 5.28
CA GLU A 167 4.37 -11.45 5.42
C GLU A 167 5.20 -11.40 6.71
N THR A 168 5.60 -10.20 7.13
CA THR A 168 6.49 -10.01 8.29
C THR A 168 5.73 -9.86 9.60
N ILE A 169 4.61 -9.14 9.60
CA ILE A 169 3.95 -8.69 10.83
C ILE A 169 2.60 -9.38 11.05
N THR A 170 1.72 -9.42 10.03
CA THR A 170 0.33 -9.84 10.26
C THR A 170 0.07 -11.31 9.96
N ARG A 171 0.98 -11.99 9.24
CA ARG A 171 0.89 -13.42 9.01
C ARG A 171 1.26 -14.20 10.26
N ASN A 172 0.41 -15.13 10.67
CA ASN A 172 0.63 -16.02 11.81
C ASN A 172 1.02 -15.30 13.12
N HIS A 173 0.70 -14.00 13.28
CA HIS A 173 1.01 -13.28 14.51
C HIS A 173 0.23 -13.86 15.72
N GLN A 174 0.75 -13.62 16.91
CA GLN A 174 0.16 -14.08 18.16
C GLN A 174 -0.21 -12.89 19.09
N CYS A 175 -0.42 -11.70 18.53
CA CYS A 175 -0.83 -10.54 19.30
C CYS A 175 -2.23 -10.76 19.89
N ARG A 176 -2.37 -10.46 21.17
CA ARG A 176 -3.65 -10.61 21.89
C ARG A 176 -4.55 -9.39 21.74
N THR A 177 -3.98 -8.23 21.48
CA THR A 177 -4.72 -6.98 21.35
C THR A 177 -4.36 -6.26 20.04
N LEU A 178 -5.32 -5.47 19.54
CA LEU A 178 -5.08 -4.63 18.36
C LEU A 178 -3.96 -3.61 18.60
N GLY A 179 -3.87 -3.04 19.79
CA GLY A 179 -2.81 -2.10 20.14
C GLY A 179 -1.41 -2.71 20.12
N GLU A 180 -1.27 -3.99 20.52
CA GLU A 180 0.00 -4.71 20.39
C GLU A 180 0.38 -4.91 18.93
N LEU A 181 -0.59 -5.33 18.09
CA LEU A 181 -0.37 -5.52 16.66
C LEU A 181 0.01 -4.20 15.98
N LEU A 182 -0.72 -3.12 16.26
CA LEU A 182 -0.47 -1.81 15.67
C LEU A 182 0.91 -1.25 16.03
N ARG A 183 1.40 -1.46 17.26
CA ARG A 183 2.79 -1.08 17.60
C ARG A 183 3.82 -1.76 16.69
N ARG A 184 3.63 -3.04 16.36
CA ARG A 184 4.51 -3.78 15.43
C ARG A 184 4.37 -3.25 14.00
N VAL A 185 3.15 -2.96 13.57
CA VAL A 185 2.86 -2.38 12.25
C VAL A 185 3.55 -1.02 12.10
N PHE A 186 3.37 -0.12 13.06
CA PHE A 186 3.99 1.21 13.01
C PHE A 186 5.52 1.13 13.07
N TYR A 187 6.06 0.28 13.96
CA TYR A 187 7.49 0.04 13.99
C TYR A 187 8.03 -0.44 12.62
N PHE A 188 7.34 -1.38 11.97
CA PHE A 188 7.71 -1.85 10.65
C PHE A 188 7.70 -0.70 9.63
N LEU A 189 6.65 0.11 9.56
CA LEU A 189 6.52 1.20 8.60
C LEU A 189 7.56 2.30 8.83
N ASP A 190 7.86 2.63 10.09
CA ASP A 190 8.86 3.63 10.46
C ASP A 190 10.29 3.20 10.08
N HIS A 191 10.55 1.87 9.99
CA HIS A 191 11.87 1.31 9.66
C HIS A 191 11.95 0.73 8.24
N ALA A 192 10.85 0.67 7.49
CA ALA A 192 10.84 0.16 6.12
C ALA A 192 11.44 1.13 5.10
N ALA A 193 11.52 2.41 5.42
CA ALA A 193 12.06 3.42 4.51
C ALA A 193 13.60 3.41 4.48
N PRO A 194 14.23 3.57 3.31
CA PRO A 194 13.65 3.64 1.98
C PRO A 194 13.19 2.26 1.47
N PHE A 195 12.00 2.17 0.91
CA PHE A 195 11.44 0.90 0.40
C PHE A 195 11.34 0.93 -1.15
N PRO A 196 11.69 -0.15 -1.88
CA PRO A 196 12.54 -1.26 -1.43
C PRO A 196 14.00 -0.80 -1.36
N GLY A 197 14.58 -0.79 -0.19
CA GLY A 197 15.97 -0.36 -0.01
C GLY A 197 16.97 -1.42 -0.47
N ASN A 198 18.11 -0.99 -0.97
CA ASN A 198 19.25 -1.86 -1.19
C ASN A 198 19.84 -2.24 0.18
N GLY A 199 19.66 -3.50 0.61
CA GLY A 199 20.23 -4.02 1.84
C GLY A 199 19.30 -4.12 3.05
N HIS A 200 18.02 -3.81 2.93
CA HIS A 200 17.06 -4.11 3.98
C HIS A 200 16.73 -5.60 4.01
N GLY A 201 16.74 -6.21 5.20
CA GLY A 201 16.40 -7.62 5.42
C GLY A 201 15.03 -8.05 4.87
N LEU A 202 14.16 -7.09 4.58
CA LEU A 202 12.87 -7.28 3.88
C LEU A 202 13.04 -7.84 2.46
N MET A 203 14.16 -7.57 1.76
CA MET A 203 14.45 -8.16 0.45
C MET A 203 15.12 -9.53 0.53
N GLN A 204 15.76 -9.86 1.66
CA GLN A 204 16.39 -11.18 1.85
C GLN A 204 15.35 -12.27 2.13
N LEU A 205 14.15 -11.93 2.61
CA LEU A 205 13.06 -12.87 2.82
C LEU A 205 12.37 -13.33 1.51
N GLU A 206 12.56 -12.63 0.40
CA GLU A 206 12.05 -13.04 -0.91
C GLU A 206 13.00 -13.96 -1.70
N ARG A 207 14.19 -14.28 -1.17
CA ARG A 207 15.25 -15.06 -1.87
C ARG A 207 15.46 -16.49 -1.36
N ASN A 208 14.63 -16.97 -0.43
CA ASN A 208 14.70 -18.36 0.05
C ASN A 208 13.39 -19.12 -0.16
#